data_5a766b16d75e55f16b3cc858af917fc9
#
_entry.id   5a766b16d75e55f16b3cc858af917fc9
#
_cell.length_a   1.000
_cell.length_b   1.000
_cell.length_c   1.000
_cell.angle_alpha   90.00
_cell.angle_beta   90.00
_cell.angle_gamma   90.00
#
_symmetry.space_group_name_H-M   'P 1'
#
loop_
_entity.id
_entity.type
_entity.pdbx_description
1 polymer ?
#
loop_
_entity_poly.entity_id
_entity_poly.type
_entity_poly.pdbx_seq_one_letter_code
_entity_poly.pdbx_strand_id
1 'polypeptide(L)'
;MKIIMRYWLMKSEPDVWSIEQQKKAGEKGVAWDGVRNYQAANNLKAMKLGDLCFFYHSNIGKEIVGIVKVVKEAFIDKTDKKKRFVAVQVRFEEYLNTLYRLXX
;
A
#
# COMPACT_ATOMS: atom_id res chain seq x y z
N MET A 1 -18.50 16.26 16.02
CA MET A 1 -17.25 16.20 15.26
C MET A 1 -17.25 15.01 14.33
N LYS A 2 -16.73 15.20 13.14
CA LYS A 2 -16.72 14.13 12.16
C LYS A 2 -15.31 13.58 11.99
N ILE A 3 -15.18 12.28 12.03
CA ILE A 3 -13.90 11.62 11.80
C ILE A 3 -13.90 11.08 10.40
N ILE A 4 -12.93 11.50 9.61
CA ILE A 4 -12.81 11.06 8.24
C ILE A 4 -11.65 10.12 8.14
N MET A 5 -11.93 8.90 7.71
CA MET A 5 -10.87 7.93 7.47
C MET A 5 -10.60 7.87 5.98
N ARG A 6 -9.35 7.93 5.65
CA ARG A 6 -8.96 7.89 4.26
C ARG A 6 -8.50 6.49 3.91
N TYR A 7 -8.98 6.01 2.79
CA TYR A 7 -8.61 4.71 2.26
C TYR A 7 -7.97 4.90 0.90
N TRP A 8 -6.93 4.15 0.67
CA TRP A 8 -6.21 4.20 -0.59
C TRP A 8 -6.18 2.82 -1.20
N LEU A 9 -5.88 2.75 -2.48
CA LEU A 9 -5.71 1.47 -3.15
C LEU A 9 -4.26 1.35 -3.58
N MET A 10 -3.59 0.29 -3.11
CA MET A 10 -2.20 0.04 -3.49
C MET A 10 -2.15 -1.26 -4.26
N LYS A 11 -1.68 -1.18 -5.49
CA LYS A 11 -1.62 -2.33 -6.38
C LYS A 11 -0.25 -2.98 -6.31
N SER A 12 -0.24 -4.28 -6.23
CA SER A 12 1.01 -5.03 -6.20
C SER A 12 0.84 -6.30 -6.99
N GLU A 13 1.87 -6.65 -7.74
CA GLU A 13 1.89 -7.94 -8.43
C GLU A 13 2.32 -8.99 -7.43
N PRO A 14 1.53 -10.05 -7.25
CA PRO A 14 1.88 -11.03 -6.22
C PRO A 14 3.24 -11.71 -6.44
N ASP A 15 3.70 -11.79 -7.68
CA ASP A 15 5.03 -12.34 -7.95
C ASP A 15 6.13 -11.47 -7.39
N VAL A 16 5.88 -10.18 -7.28
CA VAL A 16 6.89 -9.23 -6.83
C VAL A 16 6.74 -8.98 -5.34
N TRP A 17 5.54 -8.68 -4.89
CA TRP A 17 5.30 -8.42 -3.47
C TRP A 17 3.90 -8.83 -3.11
N SER A 18 3.78 -9.93 -2.39
CA SER A 18 2.49 -10.49 -2.03
C SER A 18 2.05 -10.02 -0.65
N ILE A 19 0.76 -10.23 -0.36
CA ILE A 19 0.26 -9.89 0.97
C ILE A 19 0.94 -10.74 2.04
N GLU A 20 1.31 -11.97 1.71
CA GLU A 20 2.01 -12.82 2.68
C GLU A 20 3.39 -12.26 2.99
N GLN A 21 4.09 -11.76 1.99
CA GLN A 21 5.38 -11.12 2.22
C GLN A 21 5.21 -9.87 3.06
N GLN A 22 4.14 -9.12 2.81
CA GLN A 22 3.86 -7.92 3.58
C GLN A 22 3.62 -8.26 5.05
N LYS A 23 2.90 -9.34 5.30
CA LYS A 23 2.66 -9.75 6.68
C LYS A 23 3.95 -10.16 7.37
N LYS A 24 4.82 -10.86 6.65
CA LYS A 24 6.09 -11.28 7.24
C LYS A 24 7.00 -10.12 7.57
N ALA A 25 6.80 -8.98 6.93
CA ALA A 25 7.62 -7.81 7.20
C ALA A 25 7.41 -7.27 8.62
N GLY A 26 6.31 -7.66 9.27
CA GLY A 26 6.12 -7.35 10.67
C GLY A 26 5.57 -5.97 10.91
N GLU A 27 5.61 -5.57 12.17
CA GLU A 27 5.00 -4.32 12.58
C GLU A 27 5.74 -3.09 12.10
N LYS A 28 7.03 -3.21 11.88
CA LYS A 28 7.77 -2.09 11.32
C LYS A 28 7.29 -1.76 9.92
N GLY A 29 6.84 -2.78 9.21
CA GLY A 29 6.41 -2.57 7.86
C GLY A 29 7.57 -2.49 6.90
N VAL A 30 7.24 -2.05 5.69
CA VAL A 30 8.22 -2.00 4.63
C VAL A 30 7.95 -0.78 3.76
N ALA A 31 9.00 -0.24 3.18
CA ALA A 31 8.85 0.90 2.29
C ALA A 31 8.14 0.47 1.01
N TRP A 32 7.14 1.23 0.65
CA TRP A 32 6.43 1.01 -0.61
C TRP A 32 7.11 1.87 -1.66
N ASP A 33 8.13 1.31 -2.25
CA ASP A 33 8.97 2.06 -3.16
C ASP A 33 8.76 1.59 -4.60
N GLY A 34 9.50 2.19 -5.50
CA GLY A 34 9.43 1.79 -6.88
C GLY A 34 8.29 2.40 -7.68
N VAL A 35 7.53 3.29 -7.07
CA VAL A 35 6.43 3.95 -7.78
C VAL A 35 6.99 5.01 -8.70
N ARG A 36 6.68 4.89 -9.98
CA ARG A 36 7.23 5.80 -10.99
C ARG A 36 6.17 6.54 -11.79
N ASN A 37 4.93 6.41 -11.38
CA ASN A 37 3.81 7.11 -12.00
C ASN A 37 3.52 8.35 -11.18
N TYR A 38 3.45 9.52 -11.83
CA TYR A 38 3.30 10.76 -11.09
C TYR A 38 2.00 10.87 -10.33
N GLN A 39 0.93 10.35 -10.90
CA GLN A 39 -0.33 10.40 -10.19
C GLN A 39 -0.29 9.54 -8.93
N ALA A 40 0.28 8.35 -9.04
CA ALA A 40 0.41 7.49 -7.88
C ALA A 40 1.34 8.11 -6.85
N ALA A 41 2.40 8.77 -7.31
CA ALA A 41 3.31 9.45 -6.39
C ALA A 41 2.60 10.56 -5.63
N ASN A 42 1.73 11.29 -6.32
CA ASN A 42 0.96 12.33 -5.64
C ASN A 42 0.06 11.73 -4.57
N ASN A 43 -0.51 10.56 -4.84
CA ASN A 43 -1.30 9.89 -3.82
C ASN A 43 -0.46 9.51 -2.62
N LEU A 44 0.75 8.99 -2.86
CA LEU A 44 1.64 8.66 -1.75
C LEU A 44 1.94 9.88 -0.90
N LYS A 45 2.18 11.00 -1.55
CA LYS A 45 2.47 12.24 -0.82
C LYS A 45 1.31 12.70 0.03
N ALA A 46 0.10 12.35 -0.37
CA ALA A 46 -1.09 12.78 0.36
C ALA A 46 -1.44 11.84 1.52
N MET A 47 -0.81 10.69 1.58
CA MET A 47 -1.13 9.74 2.65
C MET A 47 -0.64 10.24 3.99
N LYS A 48 -1.41 9.94 5.03
CA LYS A 48 -1.09 10.38 6.39
C LYS A 48 -0.89 9.17 7.28
N LEU A 49 -0.13 9.37 8.34
CA LEU A 49 0.04 8.31 9.34
C LEU A 49 -1.31 7.76 9.75
N GLY A 50 -1.41 6.45 9.77
CA GLY A 50 -2.65 5.79 10.18
C GLY A 50 -3.65 5.57 9.08
N ASP A 51 -3.41 6.12 7.89
CA ASP A 51 -4.32 5.86 6.77
C ASP A 51 -4.28 4.38 6.42
N LEU A 52 -5.41 3.87 5.99
CA LEU A 52 -5.53 2.47 5.59
C LEU A 52 -5.50 2.37 4.08
N CYS A 53 -4.86 1.31 3.61
CA CYS A 53 -4.72 1.08 2.19
C CYS A 53 -5.20 -0.32 1.86
N PHE A 54 -6.06 -0.43 0.87
CA PHE A 54 -6.43 -1.72 0.35
C PHE A 54 -5.27 -2.27 -0.47
N PHE A 55 -4.89 -3.49 -0.18
CA PHE A 55 -3.79 -4.16 -0.86
C PHE A 55 -4.38 -5.00 -1.98
N TYR A 56 -4.13 -4.61 -3.22
CA TYR A 56 -4.75 -5.22 -4.37
C TYR A 56 -3.71 -6.04 -5.14
N HIS A 57 -3.99 -7.33 -5.31
CA HIS A 57 -3.14 -8.17 -6.16
C HIS A 57 -3.57 -7.97 -7.60
N SER A 58 -2.68 -7.40 -8.38
CA SER A 58 -2.92 -7.23 -9.80
C SER A 58 -2.37 -8.43 -10.54
N ASN A 59 -2.70 -8.57 -11.80
CA ASN A 59 -2.29 -9.67 -12.65
C ASN A 59 -2.98 -10.98 -12.31
N ILE A 60 -2.60 -11.60 -11.21
CA ILE A 60 -3.12 -12.91 -10.84
C ILE A 60 -4.12 -12.72 -9.73
N GLY A 61 -5.34 -13.20 -9.95
CA GLY A 61 -6.38 -13.10 -8.96
C GLY A 61 -7.15 -11.79 -8.96
N LYS A 62 -6.48 -10.71 -9.27
CA LYS A 62 -7.09 -9.37 -9.40
C LYS A 62 -8.12 -9.11 -8.32
N GLU A 63 -7.68 -9.05 -7.08
CA GLU A 63 -8.60 -8.86 -5.98
C GLU A 63 -7.91 -8.16 -4.84
N ILE A 64 -8.72 -7.54 -4.00
CA ILE A 64 -8.22 -6.93 -2.77
C ILE A 64 -8.04 -8.04 -1.76
N VAL A 65 -6.83 -8.22 -1.26
CA VAL A 65 -6.51 -9.36 -0.42
C VAL A 65 -6.23 -8.97 1.03
N GLY A 66 -6.11 -7.69 1.29
CA GLY A 66 -5.83 -7.29 2.66
C GLY A 66 -5.81 -5.81 2.82
N ILE A 67 -5.43 -5.39 4.02
CA ILE A 67 -5.33 -3.98 4.35
C ILE A 67 -3.96 -3.75 4.98
N VAL A 68 -3.30 -2.66 4.58
CA VAL A 68 -2.08 -2.22 5.22
C VAL A 68 -2.31 -0.82 5.77
N LYS A 69 -1.45 -0.41 6.68
CA LYS A 69 -1.58 0.88 7.35
C LYS A 69 -0.30 1.68 7.15
N VAL A 70 -0.45 2.96 6.88
CA VAL A 70 0.69 3.85 6.72
C VAL A 70 1.33 4.08 8.08
N VAL A 71 2.60 3.72 8.21
CA VAL A 71 3.33 3.94 9.45
C VAL A 71 4.45 4.96 9.28
N LYS A 72 4.67 5.45 8.07
CA LYS A 72 5.59 6.55 7.84
C LYS A 72 5.16 7.29 6.59
N GLU A 73 4.97 8.60 6.73
CA GLU A 73 4.55 9.41 5.60
C GLU A 73 5.66 9.56 4.57
N ALA A 74 5.33 10.15 3.44
CA ALA A 74 6.20 10.15 2.27
C ALA A 74 7.62 10.60 2.57
N PHE A 75 8.57 9.87 2.02
CA PHE A 75 9.98 10.21 2.07
C PHE A 75 10.59 9.89 0.72
N ILE A 76 11.77 10.41 0.47
CA ILE A 76 12.40 10.20 -0.82
C ILE A 76 12.65 8.71 -1.03
N ASP A 77 12.26 8.21 -2.19
CA ASP A 77 12.43 6.82 -2.56
C ASP A 77 13.91 6.57 -2.88
N LYS A 78 14.56 5.76 -2.07
CA LYS A 78 15.98 5.49 -2.24
C LYS A 78 16.29 4.77 -3.54
N THR A 79 15.31 4.10 -4.14
CA THR A 79 15.54 3.40 -5.40
C THR A 79 15.49 4.33 -6.59
N ASP A 80 15.09 5.57 -6.38
CA ASP A 80 15.06 6.57 -7.45
C ASP A 80 16.32 7.43 -7.37
N LYS A 81 17.23 7.20 -8.28
CA LYS A 81 18.51 7.90 -8.25
C LYS A 81 18.34 9.40 -8.47
N LYS A 82 17.30 9.80 -9.17
CA LYS A 82 17.07 11.22 -9.43
C LYS A 82 16.29 11.90 -8.31
N LYS A 83 15.84 11.12 -7.34
CA LYS A 83 15.17 11.63 -6.16
C LYS A 83 13.92 12.44 -6.45
N ARG A 84 13.20 12.03 -7.48
CA ARG A 84 11.96 12.72 -7.84
C ARG A 84 10.73 12.04 -7.31
N PHE A 85 10.85 10.79 -6.89
CA PHE A 85 9.71 10.01 -6.44
C PHE A 85 9.83 9.70 -4.96
N VAL A 86 8.70 9.38 -4.36
CA VAL A 86 8.65 9.14 -2.92
C VAL A 86 8.13 7.75 -2.63
N ALA A 87 8.31 7.34 -1.40
CA ALA A 87 7.79 6.10 -0.87
C ALA A 87 7.08 6.41 0.44
N VAL A 88 6.19 5.54 0.85
CA VAL A 88 5.67 5.55 2.21
C VAL A 88 6.03 4.22 2.84
N GLN A 89 5.90 4.11 4.15
CA GLN A 89 6.12 2.84 4.82
C GLN A 89 4.79 2.33 5.32
N VAL A 90 4.51 1.07 5.05
CA VAL A 90 3.24 0.47 5.43
C VAL A 90 3.47 -0.85 6.14
N ARG A 91 2.54 -1.22 7.00
CA ARG A 91 2.59 -2.50 7.67
C ARG A 91 1.28 -3.25 7.45
N PHE A 92 1.37 -4.57 7.55
CA PHE A 92 0.20 -5.42 7.40
C PHE A 92 -0.79 -5.16 8.54
N GLU A 93 -2.06 -5.05 8.18
CA GLU A 93 -3.10 -4.85 9.18
C GLU A 93 -4.00 -6.07 9.29
N GLU A 94 -4.55 -6.53 8.17
CA GLU A 94 -5.40 -7.72 8.21
C GLU A 94 -5.62 -8.26 6.81
N TYR A 95 -5.93 -9.54 6.76
CA TYR A 95 -6.39 -10.15 5.52
C TYR A 95 -7.85 -9.79 5.29
N LEU A 96 -8.22 -9.71 4.02
CA LEU A 96 -9.63 -9.63 3.68
C LEU A 96 -10.10 -10.98 3.23
N ASN A 97 -11.20 -11.42 3.80
CA ASN A 97 -11.79 -12.69 3.48
C ASN A 97 -12.38 -12.66 2.08
N THR A 98 -12.25 -13.77 1.36
CA THR A 98 -12.82 -13.84 0.02
C THR A 98 -14.34 -13.62 0.02
N LEU A 99 -14.97 -13.79 1.15
CA LEU A 99 -16.41 -13.52 1.24
C LEU A 99 -16.72 -12.05 0.98
N TYR A 100 -15.74 -11.19 1.18
CA TYR A 100 -15.96 -9.77 0.92
C TYR A 100 -15.72 -9.40 -0.53
N ARG A 101 -15.27 -10.32 -1.32
CA ARG A 101 -15.09 -10.06 -2.73
C ARG A 101 -16.46 -9.95 -3.35
N LEU A 102 -16.71 -8.81 -3.92
CA LEU A 102 -18.02 -8.68 -4.57
C LEU A 102 -18.09 -9.56 -5.77
N UNK A 103 -18.87 -10.09 -5.87
CA UNK A 103 -19.02 -10.64 -6.67
C UNK A 103 -19.13 -10.16 -7.35
N UNK A 104 -18.94 -9.73 -7.84
CA UNK A 104 -18.88 -9.14 -8.18
C UNK A 104 -18.87 -9.15 -7.99
#